data_6052c107b5ed4f802b5ac72f73c2d46a
#
_entry.id   6052c107b5ed4f802b5ac72f73c2d46a
#
_cell.length_a   1.000
_cell.length_b   1.000
_cell.length_c   1.000
_cell.angle_alpha   90.00
_cell.angle_beta   90.00
_cell.angle_gamma   90.00
#
_symmetry.space_group_name_H-M   'P 1'
#
loop_
_entity.id
_entity.type
_entity.pdbx_description
1 polymer ?
#
loop_
_entity_poly.entity_id
_entity_poly.type
_entity_poly.pdbx_seq_one_letter_code
_entity_poly.pdbx_strand_id
1 'polypeptide(L)'
;MENQPEKESWVYVAVENPGGNESFVGLADEQSGIAYIPAFSTKDDAQACFINMPREAGKKYEIQAVIFEDLARDAAANGFLIFILDKDGKINNKIDPTEIQGSSQ
;
A
#
# COMPACT_ATOMS: atom_id res chain seq x y z
N MET A 1 -14.87 13.99 5.07
CA MET A 1 -14.12 13.44 6.21
C MET A 1 -13.35 12.23 5.80
N GLU A 2 -12.11 12.19 6.14
CA GLU A 2 -11.28 11.10 5.70
C GLU A 2 -11.36 9.92 6.62
N ASN A 3 -11.29 8.75 6.03
CA ASN A 3 -11.38 7.50 6.76
C ASN A 3 -10.03 6.81 6.77
N GLN A 4 -9.04 7.50 7.34
CA GLN A 4 -7.72 6.94 7.46
C GLN A 4 -7.77 5.72 8.39
N PRO A 5 -7.11 4.63 8.04
CA PRO A 5 -7.07 3.47 8.93
C PRO A 5 -6.41 3.82 10.25
N GLU A 6 -6.85 3.16 11.30
CA GLU A 6 -6.20 3.30 12.58
C GLU A 6 -4.87 2.56 12.58
N LYS A 7 -3.97 2.98 13.47
CA LYS A 7 -2.61 2.43 13.48
C LYS A 7 -2.58 0.92 13.62
N GLU A 8 -3.49 0.39 14.39
CA GLU A 8 -3.52 -1.06 14.67
C GLU A 8 -4.36 -1.84 13.68
N SER A 9 -4.96 -1.16 12.71
CA SER A 9 -5.79 -1.83 11.73
C SER A 9 -4.97 -2.66 10.77
N TRP A 10 -5.59 -3.72 10.27
CA TRP A 10 -5.01 -4.51 9.20
C TRP A 10 -5.38 -3.91 7.86
N VAL A 11 -4.42 -3.80 6.97
CA VAL A 11 -4.66 -3.43 5.59
C VAL A 11 -3.99 -4.48 4.71
N TYR A 12 -4.37 -4.51 3.46
CA TYR A 12 -3.90 -5.54 2.53
C TYR A 12 -3.08 -4.88 1.44
N VAL A 13 -1.91 -5.44 1.17
CA VAL A 13 -0.97 -4.90 0.20
C VAL A 13 -0.43 -6.03 -0.65
N ALA A 14 0.11 -5.69 -1.81
CA ALA A 14 0.83 -6.65 -2.63
C ALA A 14 2.30 -6.63 -2.23
N VAL A 15 2.87 -7.82 -2.12
CA VAL A 15 4.26 -8.01 -1.75
C VAL A 15 4.93 -8.76 -2.89
N GLU A 16 6.08 -8.29 -3.33
CA GLU A 16 6.84 -9.01 -4.34
C GLU A 16 7.92 -9.84 -3.68
N ASN A 17 8.24 -10.97 -4.31
CA ASN A 17 9.23 -11.93 -3.83
C ASN A 17 8.91 -12.46 -2.43
N PRO A 18 7.67 -12.94 -2.20
CA PRO A 18 7.33 -13.44 -0.87
C PRO A 18 8.24 -14.60 -0.49
N GLY A 19 8.69 -14.59 0.75
CA GLY A 19 9.59 -15.60 1.25
C GLY A 19 11.05 -15.37 0.95
N GLY A 20 11.37 -14.35 0.17
CA GLY A 20 12.77 -14.00 -0.13
C GLY A 20 13.02 -12.57 0.30
N ASN A 21 13.57 -11.78 -0.62
CA ASN A 21 13.73 -10.35 -0.39
C ASN A 21 12.40 -9.66 -0.62
N GLU A 22 11.53 -9.76 0.36
CA GLU A 22 10.19 -9.22 0.23
C GLU A 22 10.20 -7.70 0.25
N SER A 23 9.39 -7.12 -0.61
CA SER A 23 9.15 -5.68 -0.54
C SER A 23 7.72 -5.41 -0.96
N PHE A 24 7.18 -4.32 -0.44
CA PHE A 24 5.84 -3.89 -0.85
C PHE A 24 5.90 -3.39 -2.28
N VAL A 25 4.86 -3.69 -3.04
CA VAL A 25 4.77 -3.21 -4.41
C VAL A 25 4.49 -1.71 -4.35
N GLY A 26 5.36 -0.94 -4.97
CA GLY A 26 5.19 0.50 -5.10
C GLY A 26 4.90 0.86 -6.53
N LEU A 27 4.07 1.87 -6.72
CA LEU A 27 3.71 2.37 -8.03
C LEU A 27 4.04 3.85 -8.09
N ALA A 28 4.06 4.39 -9.30
CA ALA A 28 4.27 5.82 -9.50
C ALA A 28 3.12 6.39 -10.28
N ASP A 29 2.63 7.54 -9.83
CA ASP A 29 1.64 8.28 -10.59
C ASP A 29 2.38 9.04 -11.70
N GLU A 30 2.07 8.72 -12.94
CA GLU A 30 2.81 9.27 -14.05
C GLU A 30 2.67 10.79 -14.18
N GLN A 31 1.53 11.32 -13.78
CA GLN A 31 1.30 12.74 -13.93
C GLN A 31 2.02 13.56 -12.87
N SER A 32 2.01 13.09 -11.64
CA SER A 32 2.59 13.86 -10.55
C SER A 32 4.00 13.43 -10.18
N GLY A 33 4.39 12.22 -10.60
CA GLY A 33 5.68 11.67 -10.20
C GLY A 33 5.71 11.14 -8.79
N ILE A 34 4.58 11.07 -8.13
CA ILE A 34 4.49 10.61 -6.74
C ILE A 34 4.55 9.09 -6.70
N ALA A 35 5.42 8.58 -5.84
CA ALA A 35 5.49 7.14 -5.58
C ALA A 35 4.58 6.80 -4.41
N TYR A 36 3.85 5.70 -4.55
CA TYR A 36 2.91 5.30 -3.50
C TYR A 36 2.80 3.79 -3.42
N ILE A 37 2.37 3.32 -2.26
CA ILE A 37 2.07 1.90 -2.05
C ILE A 37 0.55 1.76 -2.02
N PRO A 38 -0.03 0.98 -2.94
CA PRO A 38 -1.48 0.76 -2.91
C PRO A 38 -1.83 -0.19 -1.77
N ALA A 39 -2.83 0.18 -1.01
CA ALA A 39 -3.32 -0.61 0.10
C ALA A 39 -4.83 -0.70 0.02
N PHE A 40 -5.39 -1.71 0.65
CA PHE A 40 -6.82 -2.01 0.54
C PHE A 40 -7.37 -2.35 1.91
N SER A 41 -8.63 -2.02 2.11
CA SER A 41 -9.29 -2.30 3.38
C SER A 41 -9.67 -3.76 3.54
N THR A 42 -9.87 -4.48 2.44
CA THR A 42 -10.25 -5.89 2.48
C THR A 42 -9.39 -6.68 1.51
N LYS A 43 -9.26 -7.96 1.80
CA LYS A 43 -8.50 -8.84 0.93
C LYS A 43 -9.17 -8.98 -0.43
N ASP A 44 -10.51 -9.01 -0.45
CA ASP A 44 -11.22 -9.14 -1.71
C ASP A 44 -10.96 -7.96 -2.63
N ASP A 45 -10.96 -6.74 -2.08
CA ASP A 45 -10.65 -5.57 -2.89
C ASP A 45 -9.23 -5.63 -3.41
N ALA A 46 -8.30 -6.06 -2.57
CA ALA A 46 -6.90 -6.16 -2.98
C ALA A 46 -6.75 -7.16 -4.13
N GLN A 47 -7.38 -8.31 -4.01
CA GLN A 47 -7.27 -9.33 -5.05
C GLN A 47 -7.90 -8.88 -6.36
N ALA A 48 -9.07 -8.24 -6.27
CA ALA A 48 -9.76 -7.78 -7.47
C ALA A 48 -8.95 -6.74 -8.21
N CYS A 49 -8.37 -5.79 -7.47
CA CYS A 49 -7.57 -4.75 -8.09
C CYS A 49 -6.24 -5.31 -8.59
N PHE A 50 -5.64 -6.21 -7.83
CA PHE A 50 -4.31 -6.73 -8.17
C PHE A 50 -4.31 -7.52 -9.47
N ILE A 51 -5.43 -8.14 -9.83
CA ILE A 51 -5.53 -8.85 -11.10
C ILE A 51 -5.22 -7.92 -12.27
N ASN A 52 -5.57 -6.65 -12.14
CA ASN A 52 -5.39 -5.68 -13.20
C ASN A 52 -4.14 -4.84 -13.07
N MET A 53 -3.31 -5.10 -12.06
CA MET A 53 -2.08 -4.34 -11.89
C MET A 53 -0.98 -4.86 -12.79
N PRO A 54 -0.04 -3.99 -13.22
CA PRO A 54 1.10 -4.45 -14.00
C PRO A 54 1.96 -5.39 -13.18
N ARG A 55 2.44 -6.44 -13.82
CA ARG A 55 3.32 -7.41 -13.18
C ARG A 55 4.52 -7.63 -14.06
N GLU A 56 5.67 -7.81 -13.42
CA GLU A 56 6.87 -8.14 -14.15
C GLU A 56 6.99 -9.64 -14.29
N ALA A 57 7.37 -10.09 -15.49
CA ALA A 57 7.57 -11.50 -15.73
C ALA A 57 8.71 -12.00 -14.85
N GLY A 58 8.54 -13.20 -14.30
CA GLY A 58 9.55 -13.82 -13.47
C GLY A 58 9.51 -13.43 -12.01
N LYS A 59 8.67 -12.49 -11.63
CA LYS A 59 8.52 -12.11 -10.23
C LYS A 59 7.26 -12.71 -9.64
N LYS A 60 7.30 -13.01 -8.37
CA LYS A 60 6.16 -13.53 -7.66
C LYS A 60 5.55 -12.43 -6.81
N TYR A 61 4.24 -12.46 -6.70
CA TYR A 61 3.49 -11.46 -5.93
C TYR A 61 2.47 -12.17 -5.06
N GLU A 62 2.19 -11.56 -3.92
CA GLU A 62 1.23 -12.12 -2.99
C GLU A 62 0.55 -11.00 -2.24
N ILE A 63 -0.75 -11.15 -1.99
CA ILE A 63 -1.49 -10.21 -1.14
C ILE A 63 -1.28 -10.62 0.30
N GLN A 64 -0.84 -9.69 1.13
CA GLN A 64 -0.60 -9.95 2.54
C GLN A 64 -1.29 -8.90 3.39
N ALA A 65 -1.76 -9.34 4.55
CA ALA A 65 -2.29 -8.43 5.56
C ALA A 65 -1.14 -7.90 6.39
N VAL A 66 -1.12 -6.59 6.60
CA VAL A 66 -0.10 -5.97 7.43
C VAL A 66 -0.77 -4.97 8.35
N ILE A 67 -0.13 -4.68 9.48
CA ILE A 67 -0.60 -3.64 10.38
C ILE A 67 -0.30 -2.30 9.74
N PHE A 68 -1.29 -1.41 9.75
CA PHE A 68 -1.15 -0.13 9.07
C PHE A 68 0.05 0.67 9.57
N GLU A 69 0.30 0.64 10.89
CA GLU A 69 1.45 1.37 11.43
C GLU A 69 2.77 0.85 10.88
N ASP A 70 2.87 -0.47 10.71
CA ASP A 70 4.09 -1.05 10.16
C ASP A 70 4.27 -0.65 8.70
N LEU A 71 3.17 -0.65 7.95
CA LEU A 71 3.22 -0.20 6.57
C LEU A 71 3.63 1.27 6.49
N ALA A 72 3.07 2.10 7.36
CA ALA A 72 3.38 3.53 7.36
C ALA A 72 4.84 3.77 7.66
N ARG A 73 5.40 3.00 8.60
CA ARG A 73 6.81 3.15 8.95
C ARG A 73 7.71 2.81 7.76
N ASP A 74 7.39 1.72 7.08
CA ASP A 74 8.18 1.32 5.92
C ASP A 74 8.05 2.32 4.78
N ALA A 75 6.83 2.77 4.52
CA ALA A 75 6.59 3.72 3.45
C ALA A 75 7.32 5.04 3.71
N ALA A 76 7.27 5.52 4.95
CA ALA A 76 7.96 6.76 5.30
C ALA A 76 9.48 6.62 5.11
N ALA A 77 10.02 5.48 5.50
CA ALA A 77 11.46 5.27 5.39
C ALA A 77 11.93 5.24 3.94
N ASN A 78 11.04 4.87 3.02
CA ASN A 78 11.40 4.71 1.62
C ASN A 78 10.83 5.80 0.71
N GLY A 79 10.17 6.79 1.29
CA GLY A 79 9.69 7.92 0.51
C GLY A 79 8.40 7.69 -0.26
N PHE A 80 7.58 6.72 0.18
CA PHE A 80 6.31 6.44 -0.46
C PHE A 80 5.15 7.05 0.30
N LEU A 81 4.14 7.48 -0.43
CA LEU A 81 2.82 7.71 0.16
C LEU A 81 2.07 6.38 0.22
N ILE A 82 0.94 6.37 0.91
CA ILE A 82 0.05 5.22 0.93
C ILE A 82 -1.28 5.66 0.37
N PHE A 83 -1.75 4.99 -0.68
CA PHE A 83 -3.06 5.27 -1.26
C PHE A 83 -3.97 4.11 -0.94
N ILE A 84 -5.10 4.40 -0.29
CA ILE A 84 -6.12 3.38 -0.06
C ILE A 84 -7.01 3.35 -1.27
N LEU A 85 -7.06 2.20 -1.92
CA LEU A 85 -7.81 2.02 -3.17
C LEU A 85 -9.00 1.11 -2.95
N ASP A 86 -9.99 1.20 -3.84
CA ASP A 86 -11.07 0.24 -3.86
C ASP A 86 -10.77 -0.83 -4.89
N LYS A 87 -11.72 -1.75 -5.08
CA LYS A 87 -11.52 -2.89 -5.96
C LYS A 87 -11.28 -2.50 -7.42
N ASP A 88 -11.73 -1.30 -7.80
CA ASP A 88 -11.56 -0.80 -9.16
C ASP A 88 -10.32 0.03 -9.30
N GLY A 89 -9.55 0.18 -8.25
CA GLY A 89 -8.32 0.96 -8.29
C GLY A 89 -8.55 2.44 -8.07
N LYS A 90 -9.74 2.84 -7.67
CA LYS A 90 -9.98 4.25 -7.37
C LYS A 90 -9.37 4.60 -6.02
N ILE A 91 -8.81 5.80 -5.96
CA ILE A 91 -8.17 6.26 -4.74
C ILE A 91 -9.23 6.81 -3.80
N ASN A 92 -9.41 6.14 -2.65
CA ASN A 92 -10.34 6.60 -1.63
C ASN A 92 -9.66 7.52 -0.64
N ASN A 93 -8.36 7.36 -0.45
CA ASN A 93 -7.65 8.14 0.55
C ASN A 93 -6.19 8.18 0.19
N LYS A 94 -5.56 9.34 0.40
CA LYS A 94 -4.13 9.53 0.21
C LYS A 94 -3.53 9.86 1.56
N ILE A 95 -2.54 9.09 1.96
CA ILE A 95 -1.98 9.21 3.31
C ILE A 95 -0.49 9.48 3.20
N ASP A 96 -0.05 10.53 3.90
CA ASP A 96 1.37 10.80 4.06
C ASP A 96 1.84 10.10 5.32
N PRO A 97 2.62 9.02 5.19
CA PRO A 97 2.99 8.23 6.37
C PRO A 97 3.88 8.98 7.34
N THR A 98 4.57 10.01 6.89
CA THR A 98 5.41 10.77 7.81
C THR A 98 4.58 11.54 8.82
N GLU A 99 3.36 11.93 8.46
CA GLU A 99 2.48 12.63 9.38
C GLU A 99 2.01 11.71 10.50
N ILE A 100 1.82 10.43 10.17
CA ILE A 100 1.38 9.47 11.16
C ILE A 100 2.47 9.25 12.19
N GLN A 101 3.70 9.05 11.75
CA GLN A 101 4.80 8.79 12.66
C GLN A 101 5.15 10.02 13.47
N GLY A 102 5.06 11.19 12.85
CA GLY A 102 5.36 12.42 13.56
C GLY A 102 4.42 12.71 14.69
N SER A 103 3.21 12.18 14.63
CA SER A 103 2.21 12.44 15.65
C SER A 103 2.30 11.51 16.84
N SER A 104 3.20 10.55 16.81
CA SER A 104 3.25 9.53 17.85
C SER A 104 4.14 9.90 19.02
N GLN A 105 4.47 11.14 19.14
CA GLN A 105 5.32 11.60 20.22
C GLN A 105 4.73 11.41 21.58
#